data_a170b71328cdf85f53a4e501d8280571
#
_entry.id   a170b71328cdf85f53a4e501d8280571
#
_cell.length_a   1.000
_cell.length_b   1.000
_cell.length_c   1.000
_cell.angle_alpha   90.00
_cell.angle_beta   90.00
_cell.angle_gamma   90.00
#
_symmetry.space_group_name_H-M   'P 1'
#
loop_
_entity.id
_entity.type
_entity.pdbx_description
1 polymer ?
#
loop_
_entity_poly.entity_id
_entity_poly.type
_entity_poly.pdbx_seq_one_letter_code
_entity_poly.pdbx_strand_id
1 'polypeptide(L)'
;MVIAKRLYHRVKVRWPTTLATRQGSVDGITRNISIDGAFLYYNHPDPQALPLRADERVEVVFDVPGDHQIRASARVAWSDILAVEESSTLLGIGLQLIDVSHKDREFLLKTITGKMF
;
A
#
# COMPACT_ATOMS: atom_id res chain seq x y z
N MET A 1 16.14 21.55 16.15
CA MET A 1 16.05 20.10 15.94
C MET A 1 14.96 19.77 14.93
N VAL A 2 15.27 18.91 14.04
CA VAL A 2 14.31 18.52 13.02
C VAL A 2 13.61 17.25 13.46
N ILE A 3 12.30 17.29 13.46
CA ILE A 3 11.51 16.10 13.69
C ILE A 3 11.19 15.49 12.35
N ALA A 4 11.45 14.20 12.21
CA ALA A 4 11.08 13.49 11.01
C ALA A 4 9.56 13.47 10.89
N LYS A 5 9.04 14.30 10.02
CA LYS A 5 7.62 14.37 9.75
C LYS A 5 7.37 13.93 8.33
N ARG A 6 6.17 13.41 8.11
CA ARG A 6 5.74 13.15 6.74
C ARG A 6 5.64 14.48 6.00
N LEU A 7 6.19 14.52 4.80
CA LEU A 7 6.07 15.69 3.94
C LEU A 7 4.67 15.83 3.37
N TYR A 8 3.90 14.73 3.34
CA TYR A 8 2.60 14.69 2.73
C TYR A 8 1.58 14.11 3.71
N HIS A 9 0.38 14.63 3.64
CA HIS A 9 -0.72 14.11 4.44
C HIS A 9 -1.09 12.72 4.01
N ARG A 10 -1.46 11.90 5.00
CA ARG A 10 -2.06 10.60 4.77
C ARG A 10 -3.55 10.68 5.06
N VAL A 11 -4.33 10.09 4.19
CA VAL A 11 -5.78 10.01 4.38
C VAL A 11 -6.18 8.56 4.52
N LYS A 12 -7.19 8.32 5.33
CA LYS A 12 -7.72 6.98 5.55
C LYS A 12 -8.64 6.63 4.41
N VAL A 13 -8.28 5.63 3.64
CA VAL A 13 -9.11 5.07 2.57
C VAL A 13 -8.98 3.57 2.60
N ARG A 14 -10.05 2.88 2.26
CA ARG A 14 -10.10 1.42 2.25
C ARG A 14 -10.31 0.97 0.80
N TRP A 15 -9.26 1.00 0.04
CA TRP A 15 -9.29 0.61 -1.36
C TRP A 15 -8.76 -0.82 -1.51
N PRO A 16 -9.51 -1.70 -2.21
CA PRO A 16 -8.96 -2.99 -2.58
C PRO A 16 -7.68 -2.82 -3.36
N THR A 17 -6.72 -3.68 -3.11
CA THR A 17 -5.38 -3.54 -3.67
C THR A 17 -4.87 -4.91 -4.10
N THR A 18 -4.20 -4.96 -5.23
CA THR A 18 -3.47 -6.14 -5.68
C THR A 18 -1.98 -5.82 -5.63
N LEU A 19 -1.24 -6.68 -4.97
CA LEU A 19 0.20 -6.51 -4.79
C LEU A 19 0.90 -7.67 -5.48
N ALA A 20 1.70 -7.37 -6.50
CA ALA A 20 2.50 -8.37 -7.19
C ALA A 20 3.91 -8.36 -6.62
N THR A 21 4.30 -9.47 -6.03
CA THR A 21 5.60 -9.64 -5.38
C THR A 21 6.38 -10.75 -6.07
N ARG A 22 7.61 -10.95 -5.66
CA ARG A 22 8.43 -12.07 -6.14
C ARG A 22 7.82 -13.43 -5.81
N GLN A 23 6.97 -13.48 -4.79
CA GLN A 23 6.35 -14.71 -4.31
C GLN A 23 4.96 -14.93 -4.90
N GLY A 24 4.49 -14.03 -5.77
CA GLY A 24 3.17 -14.10 -6.38
C GLY A 24 2.34 -12.89 -6.05
N SER A 25 1.08 -12.91 -6.47
CA SER A 25 0.14 -11.82 -6.22
C SER A 25 -0.66 -12.08 -4.96
N VAL A 26 -0.89 -11.03 -4.18
CA VAL A 26 -1.76 -11.07 -3.02
C VAL A 26 -2.75 -9.92 -3.07
N ASP A 27 -3.93 -10.14 -2.52
CA ASP A 27 -4.94 -9.11 -2.40
C ASP A 27 -4.90 -8.50 -1.02
N GLY A 28 -5.04 -7.20 -0.96
CA GLY A 28 -5.03 -6.48 0.29
C GLY A 28 -6.02 -5.33 0.28
N ILE A 29 -5.96 -4.54 1.32
CA ILE A 29 -6.78 -3.34 1.44
C ILE A 29 -5.94 -2.24 2.07
N THR A 30 -6.09 -1.02 1.55
CA THR A 30 -5.38 0.10 2.13
C THR A 30 -5.95 0.46 3.50
N ARG A 31 -5.11 0.94 4.36
CA ARG A 31 -5.49 1.60 5.60
C ARG A 31 -5.39 3.12 5.44
N ASN A 32 -4.32 3.55 4.83
CA ASN A 32 -4.15 4.96 4.50
C ASN A 32 -3.27 5.09 3.28
N ILE A 33 -3.33 6.24 2.65
CA ILE A 33 -2.53 6.55 1.46
C ILE A 33 -2.14 8.02 1.48
N SER A 34 -0.97 8.30 0.92
CA SER A 34 -0.51 9.65 0.64
C SER A 34 0.04 9.68 -0.77
N ILE A 35 0.56 10.83 -1.20
CA ILE A 35 1.11 10.95 -2.55
C ILE A 35 2.40 10.14 -2.73
N ASP A 36 3.08 9.81 -1.64
CA ASP A 36 4.37 9.12 -1.69
C ASP A 36 4.35 7.74 -1.05
N GLY A 37 3.23 7.30 -0.50
CA GLY A 37 3.21 6.01 0.17
C GLY A 37 1.83 5.51 0.52
N ALA A 38 1.79 4.26 0.96
CA ALA A 38 0.56 3.62 1.38
C ALA A 38 0.84 2.62 2.47
N PHE A 39 -0.11 2.46 3.36
CA PHE A 39 -0.11 1.38 4.35
C PHE A 39 -1.26 0.45 4.02
N LEU A 40 -0.96 -0.83 3.89
CA LEU A 40 -1.95 -1.84 3.57
C LEU A 40 -1.92 -3.00 4.55
N TYR A 41 -3.04 -3.71 4.60
CA TYR A 41 -3.13 -5.04 5.20
C TYR A 41 -3.39 -6.06 4.12
N TYR A 42 -2.84 -7.26 4.25
CA TYR A 42 -3.22 -8.38 3.41
C TYR A 42 -3.15 -9.69 4.19
N ASN A 43 -4.04 -10.61 3.82
CA ASN A 43 -4.05 -11.96 4.36
C ASN A 43 -3.34 -12.87 3.37
N HIS A 44 -2.25 -13.48 3.82
CA HIS A 44 -1.57 -14.50 3.04
C HIS A 44 -2.20 -15.86 3.39
N PRO A 45 -2.54 -16.69 2.39
CA PRO A 45 -3.19 -17.98 2.65
C PRO A 45 -2.22 -19.06 3.14
N ASP A 46 -1.21 -18.68 3.86
CA ASP A 46 -0.21 -19.57 4.45
C ASP A 46 0.04 -19.10 5.88
N PRO A 47 -0.22 -19.95 6.90
CA PRO A 47 0.03 -19.55 8.28
C PRO A 47 1.51 -19.41 8.60
N GLN A 48 2.40 -19.81 7.69
CA GLN A 48 3.85 -19.65 7.85
C GLN A 48 4.42 -18.58 6.94
N ALA A 49 3.57 -17.73 6.36
CA ALA A 49 4.03 -16.67 5.48
C ALA A 49 4.96 -15.70 6.22
N LEU A 50 5.99 -15.27 5.53
CA LEU A 50 6.97 -14.34 6.07
C LEU A 50 6.72 -12.94 5.54
N PRO A 51 7.09 -11.90 6.31
CA PRO A 51 7.03 -10.54 5.80
C PRO A 51 7.89 -10.37 4.55
N LEU A 52 7.52 -9.40 3.72
CA LEU A 52 8.36 -9.00 2.60
C LEU A 52 9.61 -8.30 3.12
N ARG A 53 10.67 -8.38 2.35
CA ARG A 53 11.95 -7.76 2.74
C ARG A 53 11.88 -6.27 2.51
N ALA A 54 12.50 -5.51 3.42
CA ALA A 54 12.66 -4.08 3.22
C ALA A 54 13.41 -3.82 1.93
N ASP A 55 13.03 -2.76 1.24
CA ASP A 55 13.56 -2.34 -0.06
C ASP A 55 13.20 -3.27 -1.23
N GLU A 56 12.44 -4.33 -1.00
CA GLU A 56 11.95 -5.14 -2.10
C GLU A 56 11.02 -4.32 -2.99
N ARG A 57 11.16 -4.48 -4.30
CA ARG A 57 10.28 -3.81 -5.27
C ARG A 57 9.04 -4.65 -5.51
N VAL A 58 7.92 -3.99 -5.56
CA VAL A 58 6.63 -4.61 -5.80
C VAL A 58 5.83 -3.73 -6.76
N GLU A 59 4.88 -4.35 -7.45
CA GLU A 59 3.92 -3.62 -8.26
C GLU A 59 2.59 -3.62 -7.54
N VAL A 60 1.93 -2.48 -7.52
CA VAL A 60 0.68 -2.34 -6.78
C VAL A 60 -0.38 -1.71 -7.66
N VAL A 61 -1.61 -2.24 -7.55
CA VAL A 61 -2.79 -1.68 -8.19
C VAL A 61 -3.80 -1.37 -7.12
N PHE A 62 -4.19 -0.11 -7.03
CA PHE A 62 -5.25 0.31 -6.12
C PHE A 62 -6.55 0.44 -6.90
N ASP A 63 -7.59 -0.25 -6.46
CA ASP A 63 -8.92 -0.12 -7.03
C ASP A 63 -9.66 0.99 -6.30
N VAL A 64 -9.75 2.14 -6.95
CA VAL A 64 -10.43 3.30 -6.38
C VAL A 64 -11.91 3.23 -6.73
N PRO A 65 -12.82 3.49 -5.79
CA PRO A 65 -14.24 3.52 -6.11
C PRO A 65 -14.53 4.45 -7.28
N GLY A 66 -15.41 4.03 -8.20
CA GLY A 66 -15.73 4.77 -9.41
C GLY A 66 -14.99 4.27 -10.64
N ASP A 67 -14.58 3.01 -10.63
CA ASP A 67 -13.95 2.33 -11.78
C ASP A 67 -12.62 2.94 -12.20
N HIS A 68 -11.86 3.46 -11.25
CA HIS A 68 -10.52 3.96 -11.51
C HIS A 68 -9.47 3.08 -10.84
N GLN A 69 -8.40 2.77 -11.55
CA GLN A 69 -7.26 2.04 -11.00
C GLN A 69 -6.03 2.92 -11.02
N ILE A 70 -5.30 2.92 -9.91
CA ILE A 70 -3.99 3.54 -9.83
C ILE A 70 -2.96 2.42 -9.82
N ARG A 71 -2.00 2.49 -10.73
CA ARG A 71 -0.91 1.53 -10.84
C ARG A 71 0.38 2.21 -10.44
N ALA A 72 1.18 1.52 -9.65
CA ALA A 72 2.44 2.08 -9.19
C ALA A 72 3.47 1.00 -9.00
N SER A 73 4.73 1.36 -9.21
CA SER A 73 5.86 0.60 -8.68
C SER A 73 6.16 1.17 -7.30
N ALA A 74 6.47 0.29 -6.38
CA ALA A 74 6.71 0.69 -5.00
C ALA A 74 7.88 -0.08 -4.41
N ARG A 75 8.38 0.44 -3.31
CA ARG A 75 9.40 -0.22 -2.51
C ARG A 75 8.83 -0.49 -1.14
N VAL A 76 9.10 -1.69 -0.62
CA VAL A 76 8.68 -2.04 0.74
C VAL A 76 9.50 -1.23 1.72
N ALA A 77 8.83 -0.35 2.47
CA ALA A 77 9.47 0.40 3.54
C ALA A 77 9.59 -0.46 4.80
N TRP A 78 8.53 -1.20 5.11
CA TRP A 78 8.50 -2.14 6.22
C TRP A 78 7.39 -3.16 5.96
N SER A 79 7.52 -4.32 6.61
CA SER A 79 6.49 -5.37 6.59
C SER A 79 6.56 -6.12 7.90
N ASP A 80 5.41 -6.51 8.44
CA ASP A 80 5.36 -7.18 9.72
C ASP A 80 4.16 -8.13 9.80
N ILE A 81 4.31 -9.16 10.62
CA ILE A 81 3.23 -10.08 10.93
C ILE A 81 2.37 -9.43 12.02
N LEU A 82 1.08 -9.28 11.74
CA LEU A 82 0.12 -8.72 12.68
C LEU A 82 -0.63 -9.80 13.44
N ALA A 83 -0.94 -10.91 12.77
CA ALA A 83 -1.64 -12.02 13.39
C ALA A 83 -1.39 -13.30 12.60
N VAL A 84 -1.30 -14.42 13.31
CA VAL A 84 -1.21 -15.74 12.69
C VAL A 84 -2.46 -16.51 13.07
N GLU A 85 -3.14 -17.04 12.06
CA GLU A 85 -4.33 -17.85 12.22
C GLU A 85 -4.07 -19.26 11.71
N GLU A 86 -5.07 -20.14 11.86
CA GLU A 86 -4.88 -21.55 11.48
C GLU A 86 -4.52 -21.73 10.02
N SER A 87 -5.08 -20.91 9.14
CA SER A 87 -4.94 -21.09 7.69
C SER A 87 -4.40 -19.86 6.99
N SER A 88 -3.97 -18.84 7.72
CA SER A 88 -3.51 -17.59 7.09
C SER A 88 -2.63 -16.78 8.03
N THR A 89 -1.95 -15.81 7.46
CA THR A 89 -1.17 -14.81 8.21
C THR A 89 -1.65 -13.44 7.77
N LEU A 90 -2.01 -12.61 8.74
CA LEU A 90 -2.34 -11.21 8.48
C LEU A 90 -1.05 -10.40 8.55
N LEU A 91 -0.75 -9.72 7.48
CA LEU A 91 0.47 -8.91 7.36
C LEU A 91 0.11 -7.46 7.14
N GLY A 92 0.93 -6.59 7.71
CA GLY A 92 0.92 -5.17 7.42
C GLY A 92 2.12 -4.83 6.57
N ILE A 93 1.96 -3.87 5.67
CA ILE A 93 3.04 -3.43 4.80
C ILE A 93 2.94 -1.94 4.56
N GLY A 94 4.08 -1.27 4.73
CA GLY A 94 4.23 0.13 4.34
C GLY A 94 4.99 0.20 3.04
N LEU A 95 4.42 0.90 2.07
CA LEU A 95 4.99 1.07 0.74
C LEU A 95 5.40 2.51 0.51
N GLN A 96 6.55 2.69 -0.12
CA GLN A 96 6.96 3.95 -0.71
C GLN A 96 6.67 3.85 -2.20
N LEU A 97 5.85 4.75 -2.72
CA LEU A 97 5.55 4.79 -4.15
C LEU A 97 6.74 5.39 -4.87
N ILE A 98 7.27 4.68 -5.86
CA ILE A 98 8.46 5.10 -6.59
C ILE A 98 8.09 5.66 -7.93
N ASP A 99 7.20 4.98 -8.65
CA ASP A 99 6.87 5.33 -10.02
C ASP A 99 5.36 5.22 -10.19
N VAL A 100 4.73 6.37 -10.40
CA VAL A 100 3.30 6.51 -10.65
C VAL A 100 3.16 7.39 -11.88
N SER A 101 2.28 7.01 -12.80
CA SER A 101 2.07 7.84 -13.98
C SER A 101 1.60 9.24 -13.56
N HIS A 102 1.90 10.22 -14.39
CA HIS A 102 1.51 11.60 -14.13
C HIS A 102 -0.01 11.73 -13.94
N LYS A 103 -0.76 11.04 -14.77
CA LYS A 103 -2.23 11.04 -14.70
C LYS A 103 -2.72 10.46 -13.37
N ASP A 104 -2.16 9.34 -12.95
CA ASP A 104 -2.54 8.70 -11.70
C ASP A 104 -2.11 9.54 -10.50
N ARG A 105 -0.95 10.18 -10.60
CA ARG A 105 -0.47 11.06 -9.54
C ARG A 105 -1.40 12.26 -9.35
N GLU A 106 -1.86 12.87 -10.44
CA GLU A 106 -2.83 13.95 -10.37
C GLU A 106 -4.15 13.50 -9.75
N PHE A 107 -4.62 12.33 -10.17
CA PHE A 107 -5.85 11.77 -9.61
C PHE A 107 -5.70 11.53 -8.10
N LEU A 108 -4.58 10.94 -7.70
CA LEU A 108 -4.29 10.68 -6.30
C LEU A 108 -4.24 11.98 -5.49
N LEU A 109 -3.57 12.99 -6.02
CA LEU A 109 -3.48 14.28 -5.35
C LEU A 109 -4.85 14.92 -5.14
N LYS A 110 -5.72 14.89 -6.16
CA LYS A 110 -7.08 15.41 -6.04
C LYS A 110 -7.88 14.62 -5.00
N THR A 111 -7.73 13.30 -5.00
CA THR A 111 -8.46 12.46 -4.05
C THR A 111 -8.03 12.76 -2.62
N ILE A 112 -6.73 12.87 -2.37
CA ILE A 112 -6.21 13.18 -1.05
C ILE A 112 -6.68 14.56 -0.61
N THR A 113 -6.57 15.56 -1.49
CA THR A 113 -6.99 16.92 -1.20
C THR A 113 -8.49 16.98 -0.89
N GLY A 114 -9.30 16.26 -1.65
CA GLY A 114 -10.74 16.21 -1.43
C GLY A 114 -11.10 15.56 -0.10
N LYS A 115 -10.31 14.63 0.39
CA LYS A 115 -10.56 13.98 1.68
C LYS A 115 -10.08 14.78 2.88
N MET A 116 -9.31 15.82 2.66
CA MET A 116 -8.84 16.70 3.74
C MET A 116 -9.87 17.74 4.13
N PHE A 117 -10.90 17.93 3.35
CA PHE A 117 -11.91 18.96 3.57
C PHE A 117 -13.30 18.39 3.84
#